data_85905c8c285d69c68ebcc87d2eeadfb8
#
_entry.id   85905c8c285d69c68ebcc87d2eeadfb8
#
_cell.length_a   1.000
_cell.length_b   1.000
_cell.length_c   1.000
_cell.angle_alpha   90.00
_cell.angle_beta   90.00
_cell.angle_gamma   90.00
#
_symmetry.space_group_name_H-M   'P 1'
#
loop_
_entity.id
_entity.type
_entity.pdbx_description
1 polymer ?
#
loop_
_entity_poly.entity_id
_entity_poly.type
_entity_poly.pdbx_seq_one_letter_code
_entity_poly.pdbx_strand_id
1 'polypeptide(L)'
;MLTVSRRTLLRSAVGAVAAGSLLKSPAVLAQAAPLKLKFGNDLPATHSVNIRLKEAIEAITAETNGKVVINLFPNNQLGSDNDMMSQLRSGALELATMPGTVMSTLIPTASLTGVGFAFTSYDKVWAAMDGEVGSYIRRNIEKVGLTPFEAVWDNGFRQITSSTRPIKAPEDLANFKIRVPVVPLWVAMFSAFGAAPVSIPLSEAYSALQTKIADGQENPLALIDTAKFYEVQKYCSLTNHSWDGFWLISSGKIWKTIPKEVQEVLQKHFNAAAKKQRDDIVKANADLQKQLESKGLTFNTTDANAFQVALAKTSFYKDAKTKFGDEAWALLQKYAGNIG
;
A
#
# COMPACT_ATOMS: atom_id res chain seq x y z
N MET A 1 -13.40 -63.73 58.79
CA MET A 1 -12.47 -62.75 58.15
C MET A 1 -11.30 -63.48 57.57
N LEU A 2 -11.26 -63.75 56.30
CA LEU A 2 -10.18 -64.46 55.62
C LEU A 2 -9.60 -63.48 54.60
N THR A 3 -8.37 -63.03 54.85
CA THR A 3 -7.59 -62.15 54.06
C THR A 3 -6.96 -62.92 52.87
N VAL A 4 -7.36 -62.69 51.66
CA VAL A 4 -6.76 -63.25 50.44
C VAL A 4 -5.62 -62.38 49.95
N SER A 5 -4.40 -62.95 49.97
CA SER A 5 -3.15 -62.35 49.60
C SER A 5 -3.06 -62.15 48.09
N ARG A 6 -2.57 -60.96 47.66
CA ARG A 6 -2.36 -60.54 46.29
C ARG A 6 -1.29 -61.27 45.45
N ARG A 7 -0.80 -62.44 45.93
CA ARG A 7 0.34 -63.15 45.30
C ARG A 7 0.05 -64.43 44.54
N THR A 8 -1.27 -64.75 44.32
CA THR A 8 -1.65 -66.06 43.72
C THR A 8 -2.31 -65.95 42.34
N LEU A 9 -2.21 -64.84 41.66
CA LEU A 9 -2.82 -64.66 40.32
C LEU A 9 -1.83 -64.48 39.16
N LEU A 10 -0.61 -64.98 39.32
CA LEU A 10 0.43 -64.88 38.30
C LEU A 10 0.97 -66.27 37.87
N ARG A 11 0.14 -67.21 37.58
CA ARG A 11 0.57 -68.48 36.90
C ARG A 11 -0.63 -69.15 36.26
N SER A 12 -1.03 -68.78 35.05
CA SER A 12 -1.72 -69.62 34.07
C SER A 12 -2.18 -68.80 32.89
N ALA A 13 -1.39 -68.64 31.89
CA ALA A 13 -1.81 -68.43 30.48
C ALA A 13 -0.55 -68.45 29.56
N VAL A 14 -0.05 -69.63 29.33
CA VAL A 14 0.77 -69.92 28.17
C VAL A 14 -0.15 -70.56 27.13
N GLY A 15 -0.21 -70.01 25.93
CA GLY A 15 -0.72 -70.69 24.75
C GLY A 15 -1.95 -70.10 24.11
N ALA A 16 -1.83 -69.02 23.33
CA ALA A 16 -2.67 -68.80 22.15
C ALA A 16 -1.81 -68.00 21.14
N VAL A 17 -1.19 -68.71 20.18
CA VAL A 17 -0.66 -68.10 18.95
C VAL A 17 -1.86 -67.63 18.16
N ALA A 18 -2.23 -66.35 18.27
CA ALA A 18 -3.20 -65.71 17.40
C ALA A 18 -2.43 -65.02 16.29
N ALA A 19 -2.67 -65.46 15.05
CA ALA A 19 -2.24 -64.82 13.84
C ALA A 19 -2.65 -63.31 13.90
N GLY A 20 -1.65 -62.46 14.14
CA GLY A 20 -1.83 -61.01 14.10
C GLY A 20 -2.02 -60.58 12.64
N SER A 21 -3.26 -60.40 12.20
CA SER A 21 -3.58 -59.57 11.08
C SER A 21 -2.99 -58.19 11.36
N LEU A 22 -1.93 -57.82 10.65
CA LEU A 22 -1.40 -56.48 10.56
C LEU A 22 -2.50 -55.59 9.95
N LEU A 23 -3.41 -55.09 10.77
CA LEU A 23 -4.24 -53.94 10.44
C LEU A 23 -3.25 -52.78 10.25
N LYS A 24 -2.84 -52.56 8.97
CA LYS A 24 -2.27 -51.30 8.54
C LYS A 24 -3.29 -50.24 8.89
N SER A 25 -3.16 -49.60 10.04
CA SER A 25 -3.84 -48.36 10.30
C SER A 25 -3.55 -47.44 9.11
N PRO A 26 -4.58 -46.91 8.41
CA PRO A 26 -4.30 -45.90 7.42
C PRO A 26 -3.55 -44.79 8.15
N ALA A 27 -2.32 -44.53 7.72
CA ALA A 27 -1.59 -43.35 8.17
C ALA A 27 -2.51 -42.17 7.83
N VAL A 28 -3.19 -41.63 8.81
CA VAL A 28 -3.83 -40.32 8.69
C VAL A 28 -2.67 -39.37 8.43
N LEU A 29 -2.44 -39.08 7.17
CA LEU A 29 -1.52 -38.01 6.78
C LEU A 29 -2.08 -36.75 7.46
N ALA A 30 -1.49 -36.41 8.60
CA ALA A 30 -1.81 -35.17 9.28
C ALA A 30 -1.61 -34.06 8.25
N GLN A 31 -2.71 -33.52 7.76
CA GLN A 31 -2.68 -32.41 6.82
C GLN A 31 -1.97 -31.28 7.53
N ALA A 32 -0.82 -30.86 7.02
CA ALA A 32 -0.05 -29.77 7.63
C ALA A 32 -0.97 -28.58 7.86
N ALA A 33 -0.90 -27.97 9.05
CA ALA A 33 -1.72 -26.81 9.36
C ALA A 33 -1.54 -25.72 8.28
N PRO A 34 -2.61 -25.04 7.87
CA PRO A 34 -2.52 -24.03 6.83
C PRO A 34 -1.57 -22.88 7.23
N LEU A 35 -0.81 -22.40 6.26
CA LEU A 35 -0.02 -21.18 6.41
C LEU A 35 -0.99 -20.00 6.54
N LYS A 36 -0.98 -19.34 7.69
CA LYS A 36 -1.82 -18.18 7.97
C LYS A 36 -1.02 -16.91 7.85
N LEU A 37 -1.45 -15.99 6.97
CA LEU A 37 -0.80 -14.70 6.75
C LEU A 37 -1.78 -13.57 7.07
N LYS A 38 -1.32 -12.53 7.75
CA LYS A 38 -2.04 -11.26 7.92
C LYS A 38 -1.62 -10.32 6.81
N PHE A 39 -2.58 -9.59 6.29
CA PHE A 39 -2.37 -8.58 5.26
C PHE A 39 -3.00 -7.27 5.72
N GLY A 40 -2.20 -6.22 5.95
CA GLY A 40 -2.68 -4.91 6.38
C GLY A 40 -2.58 -3.83 5.30
N ASN A 41 -3.48 -2.85 5.35
CA ASN A 41 -3.33 -1.58 4.66
C ASN A 41 -4.19 -0.47 5.31
N ASP A 42 -3.95 0.77 4.88
CA ASP A 42 -4.63 1.96 5.39
C ASP A 42 -5.94 2.30 4.64
N LEU A 43 -6.20 1.63 3.52
CA LEU A 43 -7.30 1.97 2.60
C LEU A 43 -8.67 1.50 3.10
N PRO A 44 -9.74 2.25 2.80
CA PRO A 44 -11.11 1.81 3.04
C PRO A 44 -11.42 0.47 2.36
N ALA A 45 -12.25 -0.35 2.98
CA ALA A 45 -12.60 -1.68 2.47
C ALA A 45 -13.25 -1.67 1.07
N THR A 46 -13.83 -0.53 0.67
CA THR A 46 -14.48 -0.30 -0.63
C THR A 46 -13.51 0.20 -1.71
N HIS A 47 -12.26 0.52 -1.35
CA HIS A 47 -11.25 0.93 -2.32
C HIS A 47 -10.92 -0.21 -3.28
N SER A 48 -10.68 0.09 -4.57
CA SER A 48 -10.42 -0.91 -5.62
C SER A 48 -9.27 -1.86 -5.28
N VAL A 49 -8.23 -1.38 -4.60
CA VAL A 49 -7.13 -2.21 -4.08
C VAL A 49 -7.68 -3.34 -3.20
N ASN A 50 -8.54 -3.03 -2.21
CA ASN A 50 -9.08 -4.04 -1.31
C ASN A 50 -10.07 -4.99 -2.00
N ILE A 51 -10.80 -4.53 -3.01
CA ILE A 51 -11.66 -5.39 -3.83
C ILE A 51 -10.79 -6.41 -4.57
N ARG A 52 -9.75 -5.97 -5.25
CA ARG A 52 -8.85 -6.85 -6.02
C ARG A 52 -7.97 -7.73 -5.13
N LEU A 53 -7.60 -7.26 -3.92
CA LEU A 53 -6.92 -8.09 -2.93
C LEU A 53 -7.80 -9.26 -2.47
N LYS A 54 -9.09 -9.04 -2.22
CA LYS A 54 -10.04 -10.11 -1.84
C LYS A 54 -10.13 -11.16 -2.94
N GLU A 55 -10.31 -10.76 -4.20
CA GLU A 55 -10.34 -11.68 -5.34
C GLU A 55 -9.04 -12.50 -5.46
N ALA A 56 -7.87 -11.84 -5.27
CA ALA A 56 -6.59 -12.53 -5.29
C ALA A 56 -6.44 -13.53 -4.14
N ILE A 57 -6.87 -13.16 -2.94
CA ILE A 57 -6.84 -14.03 -1.76
C ILE A 57 -7.73 -15.26 -1.96
N GLU A 58 -8.92 -15.09 -2.51
CA GLU A 58 -9.83 -16.20 -2.85
C GLU A 58 -9.19 -17.14 -3.87
N ALA A 59 -8.56 -16.59 -4.91
CA ALA A 59 -7.87 -17.37 -5.94
C ALA A 59 -6.65 -18.12 -5.36
N ILE A 60 -5.85 -17.50 -4.48
CA ILE A 60 -4.74 -18.12 -3.77
C ILE A 60 -5.24 -19.28 -2.90
N THR A 61 -6.30 -19.06 -2.14
CA THR A 61 -6.90 -20.09 -1.28
C THR A 61 -7.37 -21.28 -2.10
N ALA A 62 -8.01 -21.04 -3.25
CA ALA A 62 -8.48 -22.09 -4.15
C ALA A 62 -7.30 -22.86 -4.79
N GLU A 63 -6.30 -22.17 -5.35
CA GLU A 63 -5.15 -22.82 -6.00
C GLU A 63 -4.30 -23.62 -5.02
N THR A 64 -4.24 -23.19 -3.77
CA THR A 64 -3.49 -23.89 -2.71
C THR A 64 -4.33 -24.96 -1.99
N ASN A 65 -5.58 -25.20 -2.41
CA ASN A 65 -6.52 -26.11 -1.74
C ASN A 65 -6.64 -25.81 -0.23
N GLY A 66 -6.70 -24.53 0.15
CA GLY A 66 -6.83 -24.07 1.53
C GLY A 66 -5.53 -24.18 2.36
N LYS A 67 -4.40 -24.54 1.78
CA LYS A 67 -3.11 -24.59 2.48
C LYS A 67 -2.56 -23.20 2.82
N VAL A 68 -3.01 -22.15 2.13
CA VAL A 68 -2.68 -20.76 2.41
C VAL A 68 -3.97 -20.01 2.74
N VAL A 69 -4.00 -19.37 3.90
CA VAL A 69 -5.11 -18.54 4.38
C VAL A 69 -4.58 -17.14 4.65
N ILE A 70 -5.14 -16.15 3.97
CA ILE A 70 -4.73 -14.74 4.14
C ILE A 70 -5.89 -13.96 4.74
N ASN A 71 -5.65 -13.34 5.89
CA ASN A 71 -6.62 -12.46 6.55
C ASN A 71 -6.29 -11.00 6.20
N LEU A 72 -7.21 -10.34 5.51
CA LEU A 72 -7.09 -8.93 5.11
C LEU A 72 -7.63 -8.00 6.20
N PHE A 73 -6.83 -7.02 6.60
CA PHE A 73 -7.12 -5.99 7.60
C PHE A 73 -7.01 -4.59 6.97
N PRO A 74 -8.08 -4.07 6.35
CA PRO A 74 -8.12 -2.72 5.79
C PRO A 74 -8.30 -1.65 6.86
N ASN A 75 -8.39 -0.36 6.45
CA ASN A 75 -8.74 0.76 7.34
C ASN A 75 -7.83 0.91 8.56
N ASN A 76 -6.52 0.74 8.41
CA ASN A 76 -5.57 0.89 9.52
C ASN A 76 -5.85 -0.02 10.74
N GLN A 77 -6.54 -1.16 10.56
CA GLN A 77 -6.87 -2.07 11.67
C GLN A 77 -5.61 -2.62 12.37
N LEU A 78 -4.47 -2.63 11.70
CA LEU A 78 -3.18 -3.07 12.25
C LEU A 78 -2.24 -1.89 12.59
N GLY A 79 -2.75 -0.67 12.62
CA GLY A 79 -2.00 0.56 12.85
C GLY A 79 -1.80 1.40 11.58
N SER A 80 -1.10 2.52 11.70
CA SER A 80 -0.72 3.38 10.57
C SER A 80 0.27 2.67 9.64
N ASP A 81 0.53 3.25 8.45
CA ASP A 81 1.54 2.71 7.53
C ASP A 81 2.91 2.55 8.19
N ASN A 82 3.33 3.52 9.02
CA ASN A 82 4.61 3.45 9.73
C ASN A 82 4.62 2.32 10.77
N ASP A 83 3.49 2.06 11.46
CA ASP A 83 3.36 0.95 12.38
C ASP A 83 3.43 -0.38 11.62
N MET A 84 2.69 -0.51 10.51
CA MET A 84 2.71 -1.70 9.67
C MET A 84 4.09 -1.94 9.05
N MET A 85 4.80 -0.89 8.63
CA MET A 85 6.18 -1.02 8.14
C MET A 85 7.14 -1.55 9.23
N SER A 86 6.99 -1.08 10.45
CA SER A 86 7.75 -1.59 11.60
C SER A 86 7.44 -3.06 11.90
N GLN A 87 6.16 -3.44 11.81
CA GLN A 87 5.69 -4.82 11.98
C GLN A 87 6.22 -5.75 10.87
N LEU A 88 6.22 -5.32 9.60
CA LEU A 88 6.82 -6.07 8.49
C LEU A 88 8.31 -6.33 8.73
N ARG A 89 9.06 -5.32 9.15
CA ARG A 89 10.51 -5.45 9.43
C ARG A 89 10.80 -6.37 10.60
N SER A 90 9.96 -6.37 11.63
CA SER A 90 10.10 -7.27 12.78
C SER A 90 9.64 -8.70 12.45
N GLY A 91 8.75 -8.89 11.49
CA GLY A 91 8.07 -10.16 11.16
C GLY A 91 6.77 -10.37 11.95
N ALA A 92 6.24 -9.33 12.58
CA ALA A 92 4.95 -9.38 13.28
C ALA A 92 3.76 -9.26 12.32
N LEU A 93 3.99 -8.75 11.12
CA LEU A 93 3.05 -8.68 9.99
C LEU A 93 3.70 -9.36 8.78
N GLU A 94 2.93 -10.15 8.04
CA GLU A 94 3.43 -10.92 6.91
C GLU A 94 3.38 -10.13 5.60
N LEU A 95 2.27 -9.43 5.34
CA LEU A 95 2.00 -8.72 4.09
C LEU A 95 1.37 -7.35 4.35
N ALA A 96 1.71 -6.37 3.53
CA ALA A 96 0.99 -5.09 3.48
C ALA A 96 1.04 -4.48 2.08
N THR A 97 0.08 -3.60 1.76
CA THR A 97 0.23 -2.59 0.73
C THR A 97 0.41 -1.23 1.38
N MET A 98 1.35 -0.44 0.89
CA MET A 98 1.55 0.92 1.36
C MET A 98 2.10 1.84 0.26
N PRO A 99 1.83 3.16 0.35
CA PRO A 99 2.34 4.12 -0.61
C PRO A 99 3.86 4.16 -0.63
N GLY A 100 4.45 4.19 -1.83
CA GLY A 100 5.90 4.33 -1.98
C GLY A 100 6.42 5.60 -1.31
N THR A 101 5.64 6.67 -1.38
CA THR A 101 5.98 7.97 -0.78
C THR A 101 6.02 7.93 0.74
N VAL A 102 5.13 7.19 1.41
CA VAL A 102 5.18 6.99 2.88
C VAL A 102 6.37 6.12 3.28
N MET A 103 6.72 5.11 2.48
CA MET A 103 7.92 4.30 2.70
C MET A 103 9.20 5.13 2.72
N SER A 104 9.19 6.36 2.20
CA SER A 104 10.36 7.26 2.18
C SER A 104 10.85 7.69 3.56
N THR A 105 10.06 7.49 4.60
CA THR A 105 10.51 7.67 6.00
C THR A 105 11.64 6.71 6.38
N LEU A 106 11.69 5.56 5.71
CA LEU A 106 12.75 4.55 5.86
C LEU A 106 13.64 4.44 4.60
N ILE A 107 13.05 4.58 3.41
CA ILE A 107 13.69 4.38 2.11
C ILE A 107 13.48 5.65 1.29
N PRO A 108 14.36 6.68 1.40
CA PRO A 108 14.13 7.98 0.74
C PRO A 108 13.78 7.86 -0.75
N THR A 109 14.43 6.94 -1.48
CA THR A 109 14.23 6.73 -2.92
C THR A 109 12.87 6.11 -3.27
N ALA A 110 12.11 5.58 -2.30
CA ALA A 110 10.76 5.08 -2.54
C ALA A 110 9.77 6.20 -2.90
N SER A 111 10.09 7.47 -2.54
CA SER A 111 9.28 8.64 -2.94
C SER A 111 9.72 9.28 -4.27
N LEU A 112 10.63 8.68 -5.01
CA LEU A 112 11.15 9.23 -6.27
C LEU A 112 10.02 9.55 -7.27
N THR A 113 8.99 8.71 -7.34
CA THR A 113 7.83 8.90 -8.22
C THR A 113 6.87 9.99 -7.74
N GLY A 114 6.96 10.36 -6.47
CA GLY A 114 6.17 11.42 -5.84
C GLY A 114 6.76 12.84 -6.01
N VAL A 115 7.86 13.00 -6.78
CA VAL A 115 8.41 14.33 -7.10
C VAL A 115 7.36 15.14 -7.83
N GLY A 116 7.11 16.36 -7.35
CA GLY A 116 6.07 17.23 -7.89
C GLY A 116 6.21 17.43 -9.39
N PHE A 117 5.10 17.20 -10.12
CA PHE A 117 4.97 17.36 -11.57
C PHE A 117 5.92 16.51 -12.42
N ALA A 118 6.56 15.47 -11.85
CA ALA A 118 7.47 14.61 -12.60
C ALA A 118 6.74 13.81 -13.70
N PHE A 119 5.54 13.32 -13.43
CA PHE A 119 4.75 12.55 -14.40
C PHE A 119 3.54 13.35 -14.87
N THR A 120 3.29 13.31 -16.18
CA THR A 120 2.18 14.02 -16.84
C THR A 120 1.15 13.07 -17.44
N SER A 121 1.40 11.76 -17.45
CA SER A 121 0.49 10.75 -17.97
C SER A 121 0.75 9.38 -17.38
N TYR A 122 -0.25 8.51 -17.44
CA TYR A 122 -0.13 7.11 -17.03
C TYR A 122 0.89 6.33 -17.86
N ASP A 123 1.01 6.63 -19.18
CA ASP A 123 2.01 5.95 -20.04
C ASP A 123 3.43 6.15 -19.50
N LYS A 124 3.76 7.38 -19.09
CA LYS A 124 5.06 7.67 -18.48
C LYS A 124 5.23 6.99 -17.12
N VAL A 125 4.17 6.99 -16.31
CA VAL A 125 4.15 6.32 -15.01
C VAL A 125 4.45 4.83 -15.17
N TRP A 126 3.71 4.13 -16.03
CA TRP A 126 3.86 2.69 -16.17
C TRP A 126 5.17 2.31 -16.87
N ALA A 127 5.63 3.11 -17.85
CA ALA A 127 6.96 2.92 -18.42
C ALA A 127 8.07 3.01 -17.36
N ALA A 128 7.96 3.92 -16.39
CA ALA A 128 8.90 4.07 -15.29
C ALA A 128 8.77 2.93 -14.25
N MET A 129 7.53 2.63 -13.81
CA MET A 129 7.28 1.71 -12.70
C MET A 129 7.44 0.24 -13.09
N ASP A 130 7.07 -0.15 -14.30
CA ASP A 130 7.32 -1.48 -14.83
C ASP A 130 8.75 -1.60 -15.42
N GLY A 131 9.48 -0.47 -15.49
CA GLY A 131 10.84 -0.36 -15.99
C GLY A 131 11.91 -0.18 -14.91
N GLU A 132 12.90 0.65 -15.23
CA GLU A 132 14.14 0.80 -14.43
C GLU A 132 13.88 1.51 -13.08
N VAL A 133 12.98 2.51 -13.04
CA VAL A 133 12.64 3.21 -11.79
C VAL A 133 12.02 2.24 -10.78
N GLY A 134 11.02 1.46 -11.20
CA GLY A 134 10.42 0.46 -10.32
C GLY A 134 11.43 -0.60 -9.87
N SER A 135 12.29 -1.06 -10.77
CA SER A 135 13.37 -2.01 -10.44
C SER A 135 14.37 -1.43 -9.45
N TYR A 136 14.72 -0.14 -9.60
CA TYR A 136 15.59 0.55 -8.67
C TYR A 136 14.97 0.67 -7.28
N ILE A 137 13.70 1.05 -7.19
CA ILE A 137 12.98 1.15 -5.92
C ILE A 137 12.86 -0.22 -5.24
N ARG A 138 12.51 -1.30 -5.98
CA ARG A 138 12.45 -2.67 -5.44
C ARG A 138 13.77 -3.08 -4.78
N ARG A 139 14.91 -2.87 -5.45
CA ARG A 139 16.23 -3.16 -4.87
C ARG A 139 16.49 -2.39 -3.56
N ASN A 140 16.00 -1.15 -3.46
CA ASN A 140 16.17 -0.38 -2.22
C ASN A 140 15.22 -0.86 -1.10
N ILE A 141 14.02 -1.34 -1.43
CA ILE A 141 13.11 -2.00 -0.48
C ILE A 141 13.75 -3.29 0.07
N GLU A 142 14.37 -4.08 -0.80
CA GLU A 142 15.06 -5.33 -0.39
C GLU A 142 16.23 -5.08 0.57
N LYS A 143 16.98 -3.99 0.39
CA LYS A 143 18.10 -3.63 1.27
C LYS A 143 17.70 -3.40 2.73
N VAL A 144 16.45 -3.05 3.00
CA VAL A 144 15.94 -2.84 4.37
C VAL A 144 15.25 -4.08 4.95
N GLY A 145 15.38 -5.23 4.27
CA GLY A 145 14.87 -6.52 4.75
C GLY A 145 13.39 -6.75 4.47
N LEU A 146 12.82 -6.05 3.50
CA LEU A 146 11.47 -6.26 2.98
C LEU A 146 11.53 -6.94 1.62
N THR A 147 10.45 -7.61 1.20
CA THR A 147 10.35 -8.24 -0.12
C THR A 147 9.20 -7.60 -0.88
N PRO A 148 9.48 -6.77 -1.89
CA PRO A 148 8.44 -6.18 -2.74
C PRO A 148 7.95 -7.18 -3.78
N PHE A 149 6.66 -7.10 -4.13
CA PHE A 149 6.11 -7.75 -5.31
C PHE A 149 6.45 -6.93 -6.57
N GLU A 150 6.34 -7.56 -7.73
CA GLU A 150 6.79 -6.93 -8.98
C GLU A 150 5.87 -5.78 -9.41
N ALA A 151 4.56 -6.04 -9.47
CA ALA A 151 3.60 -5.09 -9.98
C ALA A 151 3.21 -4.05 -8.92
N VAL A 152 3.36 -2.77 -9.26
CA VAL A 152 2.88 -1.66 -8.44
C VAL A 152 1.40 -1.46 -8.70
N TRP A 153 0.63 -1.21 -7.65
CA TRP A 153 -0.78 -0.88 -7.68
C TRP A 153 -0.97 0.62 -7.88
N ASP A 154 -2.02 1.02 -8.56
CA ASP A 154 -2.29 2.44 -8.81
C ASP A 154 -2.99 3.09 -7.61
N ASN A 155 -2.40 4.16 -7.09
CA ASN A 155 -3.12 5.09 -6.23
C ASN A 155 -3.75 6.20 -7.07
N GLY A 156 -2.99 6.74 -8.00
CA GLY A 156 -3.43 7.71 -8.99
C GLY A 156 -2.75 9.07 -8.90
N PHE A 157 -3.11 9.94 -9.84
CA PHE A 157 -2.74 11.37 -9.79
C PHE A 157 -3.50 12.08 -8.69
N ARG A 158 -2.78 12.91 -7.93
CA ARG A 158 -3.29 13.55 -6.71
C ARG A 158 -3.82 14.93 -6.98
N GLN A 159 -4.95 15.23 -6.33
CA GLN A 159 -5.71 16.46 -6.45
C GLN A 159 -5.80 17.14 -5.07
N ILE A 160 -5.95 18.46 -5.05
CA ILE A 160 -6.10 19.20 -3.78
C ILE A 160 -7.58 19.42 -3.51
N THR A 161 -8.05 19.02 -2.31
CA THR A 161 -9.37 19.44 -1.81
C THR A 161 -9.24 20.54 -0.78
N SER A 162 -10.28 21.36 -0.66
CA SER A 162 -10.35 22.48 0.27
C SER A 162 -11.76 22.69 0.81
N SER A 163 -11.87 23.08 2.07
CA SER A 163 -13.13 23.50 2.67
C SER A 163 -13.37 25.01 2.59
N THR A 164 -12.37 25.79 2.23
CA THR A 164 -12.39 27.27 2.31
C THR A 164 -12.47 27.95 0.95
N ARG A 165 -11.60 27.61 -0.01
CA ARG A 165 -11.50 28.21 -1.33
C ARG A 165 -10.96 27.22 -2.37
N PRO A 166 -11.30 27.40 -3.65
CA PRO A 166 -10.63 26.64 -4.72
C PRO A 166 -9.15 27.06 -4.83
N ILE A 167 -8.29 26.13 -5.19
CA ILE A 167 -6.87 26.37 -5.51
C ILE A 167 -6.77 26.44 -7.03
N LYS A 168 -6.61 27.64 -7.60
CA LYS A 168 -6.55 27.86 -9.05
C LYS A 168 -5.14 28.11 -9.56
N ALA A 169 -4.30 28.72 -8.71
CA ALA A 169 -2.93 29.09 -9.02
C ALA A 169 -2.01 28.78 -7.83
N PRO A 170 -0.67 28.73 -8.03
CA PRO A 170 0.29 28.50 -6.94
C PRO A 170 0.13 29.44 -5.76
N GLU A 171 -0.22 30.69 -6.01
CA GLU A 171 -0.37 31.75 -5.00
C GLU A 171 -1.53 31.46 -4.03
N ASP A 172 -2.53 30.70 -4.46
CA ASP A 172 -3.66 30.28 -3.61
C ASP A 172 -3.22 29.33 -2.48
N LEU A 173 -2.04 28.73 -2.60
CA LEU A 173 -1.46 27.89 -1.56
C LEU A 173 -0.79 28.70 -0.44
N ALA A 174 -0.56 30.00 -0.61
CA ALA A 174 0.06 30.83 0.44
C ALA A 174 -0.75 30.77 1.74
N ASN A 175 -0.09 30.38 2.84
CA ASN A 175 -0.69 30.19 4.16
C ASN A 175 -1.85 29.18 4.23
N PHE A 176 -2.04 28.35 3.19
CA PHE A 176 -3.08 27.32 3.18
C PHE A 176 -2.66 26.14 4.07
N LYS A 177 -3.46 25.85 5.09
CA LYS A 177 -3.23 24.72 5.97
C LYS A 177 -3.63 23.43 5.27
N ILE A 178 -2.66 22.72 4.72
CA ILE A 178 -2.90 21.50 3.98
C ILE A 178 -2.42 20.28 4.76
N ARG A 179 -3.31 19.31 4.98
CA ARG A 179 -2.89 17.99 5.44
C ARG A 179 -2.19 17.25 4.31
N VAL A 180 -1.00 16.74 4.59
CA VAL A 180 -0.28 15.80 3.76
C VAL A 180 -0.04 14.50 4.54
N PRO A 181 0.13 13.34 3.89
CA PRO A 181 0.60 12.12 4.55
C PRO A 181 1.98 12.34 5.20
N VAL A 182 2.46 11.36 5.96
CA VAL A 182 3.80 11.42 6.59
C VAL A 182 4.87 11.22 5.51
N VAL A 183 5.01 12.21 4.63
CA VAL A 183 5.89 12.23 3.45
C VAL A 183 6.73 13.50 3.45
N PRO A 184 8.00 13.43 3.86
CA PRO A 184 8.89 14.60 3.92
C PRO A 184 9.01 15.37 2.60
N LEU A 185 8.97 14.66 1.46
CA LEU A 185 9.03 15.26 0.13
C LEU A 185 7.83 16.20 -0.12
N TRP A 186 6.62 15.80 0.29
CA TRP A 186 5.41 16.61 0.08
C TRP A 186 5.30 17.74 1.11
N VAL A 187 5.79 17.54 2.32
CA VAL A 187 5.94 18.66 3.26
C VAL A 187 6.84 19.73 2.63
N ALA A 188 7.99 19.36 2.06
CA ALA A 188 8.88 20.29 1.38
C ALA A 188 8.22 20.96 0.17
N MET A 189 7.51 20.19 -0.66
CA MET A 189 6.81 20.70 -1.85
C MET A 189 5.77 21.76 -1.50
N PHE A 190 4.88 21.47 -0.56
CA PHE A 190 3.84 22.42 -0.18
C PHE A 190 4.40 23.63 0.59
N SER A 191 5.46 23.45 1.40
CA SER A 191 6.19 24.57 2.01
C SER A 191 6.83 25.47 0.94
N ALA A 192 7.35 24.91 -0.14
CA ALA A 192 7.93 25.67 -1.25
C ALA A 192 6.88 26.54 -1.99
N PHE A 193 5.61 26.17 -1.97
CA PHE A 193 4.47 27.00 -2.42
C PHE A 193 4.00 28.02 -1.37
N GLY A 194 4.65 28.09 -0.20
CA GLY A 194 4.23 28.98 0.90
C GLY A 194 3.02 28.48 1.67
N ALA A 195 2.60 27.23 1.50
CA ALA A 195 1.56 26.61 2.29
C ALA A 195 2.05 26.25 3.71
N ALA A 196 1.12 25.93 4.59
CA ALA A 196 1.37 25.42 5.92
C ALA A 196 1.00 23.92 6.00
N PRO A 197 1.90 23.01 5.53
CA PRO A 197 1.61 21.59 5.53
C PRO A 197 1.58 21.00 6.94
N VAL A 198 0.57 20.18 7.23
CA VAL A 198 0.45 19.41 8.46
C VAL A 198 0.56 17.93 8.11
N SER A 199 1.60 17.28 8.62
CA SER A 199 1.89 15.86 8.35
C SER A 199 1.07 14.97 9.29
N ILE A 200 0.02 14.31 8.75
CA ILE A 200 -0.95 13.52 9.52
C ILE A 200 -1.23 12.22 8.77
N PRO A 201 -1.22 11.02 9.43
CA PRO A 201 -1.54 9.75 8.80
C PRO A 201 -2.98 9.72 8.25
N LEU A 202 -3.27 8.79 7.32
CA LEU A 202 -4.60 8.69 6.69
C LEU A 202 -5.71 8.44 7.71
N SER A 203 -5.43 7.62 8.74
CA SER A 203 -6.38 7.29 9.82
C SER A 203 -6.96 8.51 10.55
N GLU A 204 -6.21 9.62 10.59
CA GLU A 204 -6.58 10.83 11.29
C GLU A 204 -7.02 11.98 10.35
N ALA A 205 -6.88 11.78 9.03
CA ALA A 205 -7.08 12.84 8.05
C ALA A 205 -8.51 13.39 8.05
N TYR A 206 -9.53 12.51 8.13
CA TYR A 206 -10.93 12.95 8.16
C TYR A 206 -11.22 13.85 9.39
N SER A 207 -10.79 13.42 10.58
CA SER A 207 -10.97 14.20 11.82
C SER A 207 -10.22 15.53 11.78
N ALA A 208 -9.00 15.56 11.22
CA ALA A 208 -8.22 16.78 11.08
C ALA A 208 -8.90 17.80 10.15
N LEU A 209 -9.54 17.33 9.06
CA LEU A 209 -10.34 18.18 8.17
C LEU A 209 -11.64 18.64 8.83
N GLN A 210 -12.34 17.75 9.52
CA GLN A 210 -13.59 18.06 10.21
C GLN A 210 -13.39 19.10 11.32
N THR A 211 -12.33 18.99 12.10
CA THR A 211 -12.00 19.90 13.22
C THR A 211 -11.23 21.14 12.78
N LYS A 212 -10.96 21.31 11.46
CA LYS A 212 -10.23 22.47 10.89
C LYS A 212 -8.78 22.59 11.36
N ILE A 213 -8.16 21.51 11.79
CA ILE A 213 -6.70 21.44 11.97
C ILE A 213 -6.02 21.69 10.63
N ALA A 214 -6.62 21.18 9.53
CA ALA A 214 -6.26 21.51 8.16
C ALA A 214 -7.48 22.03 7.39
N ASP A 215 -7.26 23.01 6.49
CA ASP A 215 -8.28 23.57 5.61
C ASP A 215 -8.55 22.68 4.40
N GLY A 216 -7.55 21.88 4.02
CA GLY A 216 -7.62 20.96 2.92
C GLY A 216 -6.65 19.79 3.03
N GLN A 217 -6.69 18.93 2.03
CA GLN A 217 -5.81 17.77 1.88
C GLN A 217 -5.56 17.49 0.40
N GLU A 218 -4.70 16.54 0.10
CA GLU A 218 -4.42 16.10 -1.25
C GLU A 218 -4.44 14.57 -1.34
N ASN A 219 -5.14 14.05 -2.34
CA ASN A 219 -5.26 12.61 -2.65
C ASN A 219 -5.83 12.40 -4.06
N PRO A 220 -5.72 11.19 -4.61
CA PRO A 220 -6.45 10.82 -5.81
C PRO A 220 -7.96 10.77 -5.59
N LEU A 221 -8.73 10.98 -6.65
CA LEU A 221 -10.20 11.03 -6.59
C LEU A 221 -10.80 9.76 -5.97
N ALA A 222 -10.25 8.59 -6.27
CA ALA A 222 -10.72 7.32 -5.71
C ALA A 222 -10.62 7.27 -4.18
N LEU A 223 -9.56 7.85 -3.60
CA LEU A 223 -9.41 7.91 -2.15
C LEU A 223 -10.24 9.05 -1.56
N ILE A 224 -10.38 10.19 -2.24
CA ILE A 224 -11.31 11.27 -1.83
C ILE A 224 -12.74 10.71 -1.70
N ASP A 225 -13.14 9.85 -2.62
CA ASP A 225 -14.46 9.21 -2.59
C ASP A 225 -14.58 8.17 -1.47
N THR A 226 -13.69 7.19 -1.45
CA THR A 226 -13.80 6.05 -0.53
C THR A 226 -13.54 6.42 0.93
N ALA A 227 -12.68 7.42 1.20
CA ALA A 227 -12.46 8.00 2.52
C ALA A 227 -13.47 9.11 2.89
N LYS A 228 -14.44 9.39 2.01
CA LYS A 228 -15.54 10.34 2.21
C LYS A 228 -15.10 11.77 2.52
N PHE A 229 -13.95 12.20 1.98
CA PHE A 229 -13.47 13.57 2.22
C PHE A 229 -14.42 14.63 1.67
N TYR A 230 -15.28 14.29 0.70
CA TYR A 230 -16.34 15.17 0.19
C TYR A 230 -17.34 15.63 1.28
N GLU A 231 -17.48 14.90 2.41
CA GLU A 231 -18.36 15.31 3.52
C GLU A 231 -17.79 16.51 4.31
N VAL A 232 -16.46 16.70 4.29
CA VAL A 232 -15.73 17.72 5.06
C VAL A 232 -14.95 18.70 4.19
N GLN A 233 -15.06 18.57 2.87
CA GLN A 233 -14.44 19.46 1.87
C GLN A 233 -15.50 20.00 0.92
N LYS A 234 -15.23 21.15 0.27
CA LYS A 234 -16.16 21.84 -0.65
C LYS A 234 -15.63 21.92 -2.08
N TYR A 235 -14.33 22.05 -2.23
CA TYR A 235 -13.68 22.29 -3.50
C TYR A 235 -12.69 21.15 -3.80
N CYS A 236 -12.57 20.79 -5.07
CA CYS A 236 -11.54 19.88 -5.56
C CYS A 236 -10.86 20.52 -6.77
N SER A 237 -9.59 20.84 -6.63
CA SER A 237 -8.77 21.45 -7.68
C SER A 237 -7.92 20.38 -8.33
N LEU A 238 -8.10 20.19 -9.65
CA LEU A 238 -7.43 19.17 -10.44
C LEU A 238 -5.99 19.61 -10.74
N THR A 239 -5.11 19.46 -9.77
CA THR A 239 -3.72 19.90 -9.84
C THR A 239 -2.79 18.88 -10.47
N ASN A 240 -3.10 17.59 -10.39
CA ASN A 240 -2.23 16.48 -10.83
C ASN A 240 -0.76 16.68 -10.40
N HIS A 241 -0.57 17.25 -9.22
CA HIS A 241 0.74 17.71 -8.74
C HIS A 241 1.72 16.57 -8.45
N SER A 242 1.23 15.35 -8.29
CA SER A 242 2.04 14.15 -8.06
C SER A 242 1.27 12.90 -8.45
N TRP A 243 1.98 11.85 -8.83
CA TRP A 243 1.43 10.50 -8.91
C TRP A 243 2.01 9.66 -7.77
N ASP A 244 1.23 8.74 -7.23
CA ASP A 244 1.68 7.78 -6.23
C ASP A 244 1.13 6.39 -6.55
N GLY A 245 1.84 5.36 -6.10
CA GLY A 245 1.45 3.97 -6.24
C GLY A 245 1.66 3.20 -4.94
N PHE A 246 0.90 2.12 -4.78
CA PHE A 246 1.06 1.22 -3.65
C PHE A 246 1.99 0.07 -4.01
N TRP A 247 2.91 -0.21 -3.12
CA TRP A 247 3.74 -1.40 -3.15
C TRP A 247 3.12 -2.47 -2.27
N LEU A 248 2.88 -3.66 -2.84
CA LEU A 248 2.65 -4.84 -2.05
C LEU A 248 4.01 -5.35 -1.59
N ILE A 249 4.18 -5.49 -0.30
CA ILE A 249 5.44 -5.91 0.34
C ILE A 249 5.19 -7.00 1.37
N SER A 250 6.14 -7.91 1.47
CA SER A 250 6.19 -8.93 2.50
C SER A 250 7.34 -8.65 3.47
N SER A 251 7.19 -9.12 4.71
CA SER A 251 8.33 -9.27 5.62
C SER A 251 9.37 -10.19 4.99
N GLY A 252 10.58 -9.70 4.77
CA GLY A 252 11.65 -10.53 4.21
C GLY A 252 12.07 -11.68 5.13
N LYS A 253 11.81 -11.57 6.45
CA LYS A 253 12.01 -12.67 7.41
C LYS A 253 11.02 -13.79 7.16
N ILE A 254 9.74 -13.44 7.02
CA ILE A 254 8.67 -14.41 6.81
C ILE A 254 8.74 -14.96 5.38
N TRP A 255 8.98 -14.11 4.37
CA TRP A 255 9.06 -14.53 2.98
C TRP A 255 10.04 -15.69 2.75
N LYS A 256 11.19 -15.65 3.42
CA LYS A 256 12.21 -16.71 3.34
C LYS A 256 11.74 -18.05 3.93
N THR A 257 10.72 -18.06 4.77
CA THR A 257 10.17 -19.30 5.36
C THR A 257 9.02 -19.88 4.55
N ILE A 258 8.46 -19.12 3.61
CA ILE A 258 7.37 -19.57 2.74
C ILE A 258 7.94 -20.50 1.67
N PRO A 259 7.37 -21.72 1.44
CA PRO A 259 7.78 -22.60 0.36
C PRO A 259 7.77 -21.89 -1.00
N LYS A 260 8.71 -22.22 -1.87
CA LYS A 260 8.91 -21.50 -3.12
C LYS A 260 7.69 -21.58 -4.04
N GLU A 261 7.05 -22.74 -4.11
CA GLU A 261 5.80 -22.95 -4.85
C GLU A 261 4.66 -22.07 -4.36
N VAL A 262 4.61 -21.78 -3.05
CA VAL A 262 3.62 -20.86 -2.46
C VAL A 262 4.00 -19.41 -2.80
N GLN A 263 5.28 -19.04 -2.74
CA GLN A 263 5.74 -17.72 -3.17
C GLN A 263 5.33 -17.43 -4.62
N GLU A 264 5.48 -18.40 -5.51
CA GLU A 264 5.10 -18.27 -6.92
C GLU A 264 3.58 -18.06 -7.09
N VAL A 265 2.75 -18.79 -6.33
CA VAL A 265 1.29 -18.60 -6.32
C VAL A 265 0.92 -17.20 -5.82
N LEU A 266 1.53 -16.75 -4.72
CA LEU A 266 1.29 -15.40 -4.17
C LEU A 266 1.68 -14.32 -5.19
N GLN A 267 2.86 -14.43 -5.80
CA GLN A 267 3.32 -13.47 -6.82
C GLN A 267 2.41 -13.45 -8.04
N LYS A 268 2.01 -14.60 -8.55
CA LYS A 268 1.10 -14.74 -9.69
C LYS A 268 -0.20 -13.99 -9.47
N HIS A 269 -0.89 -14.27 -8.37
CA HIS A 269 -2.22 -13.70 -8.14
C HIS A 269 -2.17 -12.23 -7.76
N PHE A 270 -1.26 -11.82 -6.89
CA PHE A 270 -1.17 -10.42 -6.49
C PHE A 270 -0.67 -9.52 -7.63
N ASN A 271 0.28 -9.96 -8.44
CA ASN A 271 0.70 -9.20 -9.61
C ASN A 271 -0.41 -9.09 -10.68
N ALA A 272 -1.19 -10.15 -10.89
CA ALA A 272 -2.34 -10.11 -11.78
C ALA A 272 -3.44 -9.18 -11.26
N ALA A 273 -3.69 -9.19 -9.94
CA ALA A 273 -4.67 -8.31 -9.30
C ALA A 273 -4.25 -6.84 -9.39
N ALA A 274 -2.96 -6.53 -9.23
CA ALA A 274 -2.43 -5.18 -9.41
C ALA A 274 -2.72 -4.62 -10.82
N LYS A 275 -2.49 -5.43 -11.85
CA LYS A 275 -2.78 -5.03 -13.24
C LYS A 275 -4.27 -4.76 -13.47
N LYS A 276 -5.15 -5.64 -12.95
CA LYS A 276 -6.61 -5.42 -13.03
C LYS A 276 -7.04 -4.15 -12.28
N GLN A 277 -6.42 -3.86 -11.13
CA GLN A 277 -6.74 -2.67 -10.34
C GLN A 277 -6.32 -1.38 -11.07
N ARG A 278 -5.22 -1.38 -11.83
CA ARG A 278 -4.85 -0.25 -12.70
C ARG A 278 -5.96 0.05 -13.73
N ASP A 279 -6.52 -1.00 -14.36
CA ASP A 279 -7.63 -0.86 -15.29
C ASP A 279 -8.90 -0.31 -14.61
N ASP A 280 -9.15 -0.69 -13.36
CA ASP A 280 -10.28 -0.17 -12.59
C ASP A 280 -10.15 1.33 -12.34
N ILE A 281 -8.96 1.82 -11.98
CA ILE A 281 -8.71 3.25 -11.76
C ILE A 281 -8.91 4.04 -13.05
N VAL A 282 -8.39 3.56 -14.17
CA VAL A 282 -8.57 4.21 -15.47
C VAL A 282 -10.05 4.32 -15.83
N LYS A 283 -10.82 3.25 -15.63
CA LYS A 283 -12.27 3.25 -15.91
C LYS A 283 -13.03 4.16 -14.94
N ALA A 284 -12.70 4.10 -13.65
CA ALA A 284 -13.38 4.88 -12.62
C ALA A 284 -13.12 6.39 -12.76
N ASN A 285 -11.91 6.79 -13.10
CA ASN A 285 -11.54 8.22 -13.20
C ASN A 285 -12.44 9.01 -14.16
N ALA A 286 -13.01 8.39 -15.20
CA ALA A 286 -13.93 9.03 -16.13
C ALA A 286 -15.24 9.50 -15.44
N ASP A 287 -15.70 8.77 -14.42
CA ASP A 287 -16.98 9.02 -13.75
C ASP A 287 -16.84 9.58 -12.34
N LEU A 288 -15.67 9.39 -11.69
CA LEU A 288 -15.44 9.81 -10.29
C LEU A 288 -15.63 11.31 -10.07
N GLN A 289 -15.23 12.15 -11.02
CA GLN A 289 -15.47 13.58 -10.91
C GLN A 289 -16.97 13.88 -10.82
N LYS A 290 -17.78 13.35 -11.75
CA LYS A 290 -19.25 13.55 -11.76
C LYS A 290 -19.91 12.99 -10.49
N GLN A 291 -19.43 11.84 -10.00
CA GLN A 291 -19.93 11.25 -8.75
C GLN A 291 -19.63 12.16 -7.56
N LEU A 292 -18.41 12.69 -7.45
CA LEU A 292 -18.02 13.60 -6.37
C LEU A 292 -18.73 14.96 -6.48
N GLU A 293 -19.00 15.46 -7.70
CA GLU A 293 -19.84 16.65 -7.93
C GLU A 293 -21.26 16.42 -7.42
N SER A 294 -21.85 15.25 -7.68
CA SER A 294 -23.17 14.88 -7.17
C SER A 294 -23.20 14.76 -5.63
N LYS A 295 -22.04 14.53 -4.99
CA LYS A 295 -21.85 14.51 -3.54
C LYS A 295 -21.51 15.88 -2.93
N GLY A 296 -21.49 16.94 -3.76
CA GLY A 296 -21.36 18.33 -3.30
C GLY A 296 -19.98 18.95 -3.46
N LEU A 297 -19.00 18.28 -4.07
CA LEU A 297 -17.72 18.91 -4.39
C LEU A 297 -17.83 19.80 -5.64
N THR A 298 -17.26 20.99 -5.55
CA THR A 298 -17.10 21.90 -6.69
C THR A 298 -15.71 21.75 -7.29
N PHE A 299 -15.62 21.38 -8.55
CA PHE A 299 -14.36 21.16 -9.23
C PHE A 299 -13.88 22.40 -9.99
N ASN A 300 -12.56 22.54 -10.08
CA ASN A 300 -11.89 23.45 -11.01
C ASN A 300 -10.63 22.77 -11.59
N THR A 301 -10.30 23.13 -12.81
CA THR A 301 -9.02 22.79 -13.43
C THR A 301 -7.94 23.79 -13.03
N THR A 302 -6.68 23.38 -13.11
CA THR A 302 -5.51 24.22 -12.89
C THR A 302 -4.53 24.11 -14.04
N ASP A 303 -3.64 25.08 -14.16
CA ASP A 303 -2.49 24.97 -15.06
C ASP A 303 -1.32 24.31 -14.32
N ALA A 304 -1.12 23.02 -14.53
CA ALA A 304 -0.03 22.25 -13.92
C ALA A 304 1.35 22.84 -14.26
N ASN A 305 1.51 23.45 -15.44
CA ASN A 305 2.76 24.08 -15.83
C ASN A 305 3.06 25.32 -14.95
N ALA A 306 2.05 26.14 -14.63
CA ALA A 306 2.22 27.27 -13.73
C ALA A 306 2.73 26.84 -12.35
N PHE A 307 2.19 25.74 -11.80
CA PHE A 307 2.67 25.16 -10.54
C PHE A 307 4.09 24.61 -10.65
N GLN A 308 4.41 23.89 -11.73
CA GLN A 308 5.75 23.37 -11.97
C GLN A 308 6.79 24.50 -12.07
N VAL A 309 6.48 25.57 -12.83
CA VAL A 309 7.35 26.76 -12.99
C VAL A 309 7.53 27.49 -11.65
N ALA A 310 6.47 27.61 -10.84
CA ALA A 310 6.57 28.21 -9.52
C ALA A 310 7.48 27.38 -8.60
N LEU A 311 7.35 26.06 -8.62
CA LEU A 311 8.17 25.13 -7.85
C LEU A 311 9.63 25.15 -8.29
N ALA A 312 9.90 25.25 -9.59
CA ALA A 312 11.26 25.33 -10.15
C ALA A 312 12.01 26.62 -9.77
N LYS A 313 11.29 27.69 -9.40
CA LYS A 313 11.91 28.92 -8.87
C LYS A 313 12.39 28.78 -7.43
N THR A 314 12.05 27.70 -6.75
CA THR A 314 12.46 27.38 -5.37
C THR A 314 13.64 26.42 -5.37
N SER A 315 14.13 26.04 -4.18
CA SER A 315 15.18 25.02 -4.06
C SER A 315 14.65 23.58 -4.17
N PHE A 316 13.33 23.36 -4.27
CA PHE A 316 12.68 22.05 -4.13
C PHE A 316 13.33 20.95 -4.97
N TYR A 317 13.47 21.16 -6.28
CA TYR A 317 14.04 20.12 -7.17
C TYR A 317 15.51 19.87 -6.90
N LYS A 318 16.28 20.93 -6.61
CA LYS A 318 17.70 20.82 -6.23
C LYS A 318 17.86 19.99 -4.94
N ASP A 319 17.04 20.28 -3.93
CA ASP A 319 17.08 19.60 -2.64
C ASP A 319 16.62 18.14 -2.78
N ALA A 320 15.58 17.88 -3.58
CA ALA A 320 15.11 16.54 -3.91
C ALA A 320 16.20 15.73 -4.63
N LYS A 321 16.86 16.32 -5.65
CA LYS A 321 17.99 15.69 -6.34
C LYS A 321 19.13 15.33 -5.37
N THR A 322 19.50 16.27 -4.49
CA THR A 322 20.54 16.04 -3.49
C THR A 322 20.17 14.87 -2.56
N LYS A 323 18.89 14.79 -2.16
CA LYS A 323 18.39 13.73 -1.27
C LYS A 323 18.35 12.36 -1.94
N PHE A 324 17.94 12.29 -3.21
CA PHE A 324 17.83 11.01 -3.94
C PHE A 324 19.17 10.53 -4.51
N GLY A 325 20.10 11.46 -4.80
CA GLY A 325 21.35 11.20 -5.48
C GLY A 325 21.22 11.21 -7.01
N ASP A 326 22.36 11.36 -7.68
CA ASP A 326 22.41 11.54 -9.13
C ASP A 326 21.88 10.33 -9.91
N GLU A 327 22.13 9.10 -9.45
CA GLU A 327 21.64 7.88 -10.11
C GLU A 327 20.10 7.86 -10.13
N ALA A 328 19.45 8.02 -8.98
CA ALA A 328 18.00 7.99 -8.87
C ALA A 328 17.35 9.14 -9.66
N TRP A 329 17.97 10.33 -9.60
CA TRP A 329 17.49 11.50 -10.33
C TRP A 329 17.59 11.32 -11.84
N ALA A 330 18.70 10.80 -12.35
CA ALA A 330 18.86 10.49 -13.78
C ALA A 330 17.86 9.46 -14.26
N LEU A 331 17.58 8.42 -13.46
CA LEU A 331 16.53 7.43 -13.74
C LEU A 331 15.15 8.09 -13.83
N LEU A 332 14.81 9.00 -12.91
CA LEU A 332 13.56 9.72 -12.95
C LEU A 332 13.45 10.58 -14.22
N GLN A 333 14.48 11.36 -14.53
CA GLN A 333 14.50 12.25 -15.70
C GLN A 333 14.38 11.51 -17.03
N LYS A 334 14.84 10.26 -17.13
CA LYS A 334 14.68 9.42 -18.33
C LYS A 334 13.20 9.28 -18.74
N TYR A 335 12.27 9.25 -17.78
CA TYR A 335 10.83 9.09 -18.01
C TYR A 335 10.04 10.38 -17.84
N ALA A 336 10.42 11.19 -16.88
CA ALA A 336 9.76 12.46 -16.58
C ALA A 336 10.14 13.59 -17.55
N GLY A 337 11.31 13.49 -18.17
CA GLY A 337 11.95 14.60 -18.88
C GLY A 337 12.74 15.48 -17.92
N ASN A 338 13.16 16.66 -18.42
CA ASN A 338 13.89 17.61 -17.58
C ASN A 338 12.90 18.25 -16.57
N ILE A 339 13.16 18.03 -15.29
CA ILE A 339 12.40 18.61 -14.18
C ILE A 339 13.35 19.40 -13.28
N GLY A 340 13.12 20.69 -13.16
CA GLY A 340 13.89 21.62 -12.32
C GLY A 340 15.20 22.09 -12.94
#